data_a657b2f2b11fc6fd5d38fdf8be944bdc
#
_entry.id   a657b2f2b11fc6fd5d38fdf8be944bdc
#
_cell.length_a   1.000
_cell.length_b   1.000
_cell.length_c   1.000
_cell.angle_alpha   90.00
_cell.angle_beta   90.00
_cell.angle_gamma   90.00
#
_symmetry.space_group_name_H-M   'P 1'
#
loop_
_entity.id
_entity.type
_entity.pdbx_description
1 polymer ?
#
loop_
_entity_poly.entity_id
_entity_poly.type
_entity_poly.pdbx_seq_one_letter_code
_entity_poly.pdbx_strand_id
1 'polypeptide(L)'
;MQASSTSTQSPPFDLPPFQAEIQTQAEDLAACFAERHREVRLYPFERGELHPELWREIRDRGWPGLLVPSAHGGSEGGLLSYVVMMEALAASNLILWMPVLTAAIGHAIAEVGPEHACDRWLERIASGETFLALAVTEPQCGHNVFRSKTTVRREDDHFVINGLKAVTSGTDLAERVLVFGRVPGNEGTPPGFTTVFVDPDSPGIERVELPMRWREGARQFQLTFNDVETPLNELVGAEAQGLLALWPFTHIERLLTAALAIGSARYCVSRALTRAGERTIFGERPIGAEQAIQHPLASLHARIEATRLLVYRAAHRFDAGADTMAVAGEANMAKLLSADLLFDAADHAMQTLGAQAWDEREGMIDLYLDARAARSAPISQELALNYIAQHVLGLPSHR
;
A
#
# COMPACT_ATOMS: atom_id res chain seq x y z
N MET A 1 -47.22 -30.84 1.27
CA MET A 1 -46.69 -29.49 1.57
C MET A 1 -45.34 -29.37 0.92
N GLN A 2 -45.30 -28.73 -0.24
CA GLN A 2 -44.04 -28.47 -0.97
C GLN A 2 -43.32 -27.32 -0.30
N ALA A 3 -42.10 -27.58 0.13
CA ALA A 3 -41.21 -26.51 0.61
C ALA A 3 -40.81 -25.62 -0.59
N SER A 4 -41.27 -24.39 -0.57
CA SER A 4 -40.82 -23.35 -1.52
C SER A 4 -39.33 -23.12 -1.33
N SER A 5 -38.55 -23.40 -2.37
CA SER A 5 -37.15 -22.93 -2.47
C SER A 5 -37.16 -21.41 -2.53
N THR A 6 -36.92 -20.77 -1.40
CA THR A 6 -36.53 -19.35 -1.39
C THR A 6 -35.16 -19.26 -2.04
N SER A 7 -35.11 -18.74 -3.25
CA SER A 7 -33.86 -18.25 -3.84
C SER A 7 -33.30 -17.20 -2.89
N THR A 8 -32.26 -17.54 -2.13
CA THR A 8 -31.43 -16.56 -1.40
C THR A 8 -30.77 -15.71 -2.47
N GLN A 9 -31.37 -14.57 -2.80
CA GLN A 9 -30.65 -13.51 -3.48
C GLN A 9 -29.51 -13.10 -2.55
N SER A 10 -28.29 -13.22 -3.03
CA SER A 10 -27.11 -12.73 -2.32
C SER A 10 -27.32 -11.26 -1.92
N PRO A 11 -26.95 -10.86 -0.70
CA PRO A 11 -27.08 -9.46 -0.30
C PRO A 11 -26.35 -8.53 -1.28
N PRO A 12 -26.82 -7.30 -1.47
CA PRO A 12 -26.26 -6.35 -2.44
C PRO A 12 -24.83 -5.89 -2.15
N PHE A 13 -24.15 -6.50 -1.17
CA PHE A 13 -22.76 -6.20 -0.75
C PHE A 13 -21.83 -7.41 -0.87
N ASP A 14 -22.24 -8.50 -1.49
CA ASP A 14 -21.35 -9.60 -1.80
C ASP A 14 -20.37 -9.17 -2.90
N LEU A 15 -19.15 -9.68 -2.83
CA LEU A 15 -18.16 -9.47 -3.87
C LEU A 15 -18.71 -10.01 -5.21
N PRO A 16 -18.46 -9.29 -6.32
CA PRO A 16 -18.74 -9.85 -7.63
C PRO A 16 -17.99 -11.18 -7.81
N PRO A 17 -18.49 -12.11 -8.65
CA PRO A 17 -17.94 -13.47 -8.75
C PRO A 17 -16.43 -13.54 -8.98
N PHE A 18 -15.89 -12.67 -9.83
CA PHE A 18 -14.46 -12.63 -10.15
C PHE A 18 -13.62 -12.24 -8.91
N GLN A 19 -14.06 -11.21 -8.15
CA GLN A 19 -13.36 -10.79 -6.92
C GLN A 19 -13.50 -11.82 -5.80
N ALA A 20 -14.64 -12.51 -5.71
CA ALA A 20 -14.84 -13.59 -4.76
C ALA A 20 -13.91 -14.79 -5.05
N GLU A 21 -13.68 -15.09 -6.33
CA GLU A 21 -12.72 -16.11 -6.76
C GLU A 21 -11.29 -15.72 -6.38
N ILE A 22 -10.88 -14.48 -6.65
CA ILE A 22 -9.55 -13.95 -6.25
C ILE A 22 -9.38 -14.03 -4.73
N GLN A 23 -10.40 -13.67 -3.95
CA GLN A 23 -10.36 -13.79 -2.50
C GLN A 23 -10.07 -15.24 -2.08
N THR A 24 -10.82 -16.19 -2.59
CA THR A 24 -10.66 -17.61 -2.27
C THR A 24 -9.25 -18.10 -2.64
N GLN A 25 -8.79 -17.80 -3.85
CA GLN A 25 -7.45 -18.17 -4.29
C GLN A 25 -6.34 -17.53 -3.44
N ALA A 26 -6.52 -16.29 -2.98
CA ALA A 26 -5.56 -15.62 -2.12
C ALA A 26 -5.56 -16.17 -0.69
N GLU A 27 -6.72 -16.56 -0.15
CA GLU A 27 -6.85 -17.23 1.13
C GLU A 27 -6.21 -18.64 1.09
N ASP A 28 -6.42 -19.40 0.02
CA ASP A 28 -5.80 -20.72 -0.20
C ASP A 28 -4.28 -20.59 -0.31
N LEU A 29 -3.78 -19.61 -1.08
CA LEU A 29 -2.35 -19.34 -1.18
C LEU A 29 -1.77 -18.95 0.18
N ALA A 30 -2.44 -18.06 0.91
CA ALA A 30 -1.99 -17.62 2.22
C ALA A 30 -1.91 -18.76 3.23
N ALA A 31 -2.84 -19.73 3.17
CA ALA A 31 -2.83 -20.91 4.01
C ALA A 31 -1.58 -21.78 3.78
N CYS A 32 -1.07 -21.85 2.56
CA CYS A 32 0.17 -22.58 2.26
C CYS A 32 1.43 -22.00 2.95
N PHE A 33 1.38 -20.72 3.31
CA PHE A 33 2.48 -20.00 3.99
C PHE A 33 2.21 -19.71 5.47
N ALA A 34 1.09 -20.16 6.03
CA ALA A 34 0.66 -19.81 7.39
C ALA A 34 1.71 -20.09 8.46
N GLU A 35 2.43 -21.23 8.39
CA GLU A 35 3.50 -21.59 9.31
C GLU A 35 4.83 -20.89 9.01
N ARG A 36 4.99 -20.34 7.81
CA ARG A 36 6.20 -19.67 7.31
C ARG A 36 6.01 -18.16 7.15
N HIS A 37 4.89 -17.59 7.62
CA HIS A 37 4.57 -16.18 7.42
C HIS A 37 5.69 -15.23 7.90
N ARG A 38 6.38 -15.59 8.99
CA ARG A 38 7.51 -14.79 9.52
C ARG A 38 8.72 -14.83 8.60
N GLU A 39 9.07 -15.99 8.04
CA GLU A 39 10.12 -16.13 7.01
C GLU A 39 9.80 -15.23 5.83
N VAL A 40 8.59 -15.35 5.28
CA VAL A 40 8.13 -14.54 4.14
C VAL A 40 8.22 -13.04 4.43
N ARG A 41 7.75 -12.63 5.61
CA ARG A 41 7.76 -11.22 6.02
C ARG A 41 9.16 -10.65 6.19
N LEU A 42 10.10 -11.43 6.70
CA LEU A 42 11.47 -10.98 6.93
C LEU A 42 12.39 -11.11 5.72
N TYR A 43 11.99 -11.90 4.73
CA TYR A 43 12.79 -12.21 3.55
C TYR A 43 13.33 -10.96 2.82
N PRO A 44 12.53 -9.89 2.58
CA PRO A 44 13.03 -8.66 1.96
C PRO A 44 14.13 -7.97 2.77
N PHE A 45 14.07 -8.09 4.11
CA PHE A 45 15.07 -7.49 5.00
C PHE A 45 16.35 -8.31 5.15
N GLU A 46 16.25 -9.62 4.99
CA GLU A 46 17.38 -10.54 5.14
C GLU A 46 18.10 -10.78 3.82
N ARG A 47 17.36 -10.80 2.70
CA ARG A 47 17.85 -11.18 1.38
C ARG A 47 17.85 -10.06 0.35
N GLY A 48 17.10 -8.98 0.54
CA GLY A 48 16.97 -7.91 -0.44
C GLY A 48 16.14 -8.32 -1.67
N GLU A 49 15.21 -9.25 -1.51
CA GLU A 49 14.27 -9.69 -2.55
C GLU A 49 12.96 -10.16 -1.91
N LEU A 50 11.86 -10.21 -2.66
CA LEU A 50 10.65 -10.84 -2.17
C LEU A 50 10.83 -12.36 -2.08
N HIS A 51 10.08 -13.00 -1.18
CA HIS A 51 10.14 -14.46 -1.01
C HIS A 51 9.82 -15.14 -2.35
N PRO A 52 10.77 -15.88 -2.94
CA PRO A 52 10.70 -16.29 -4.35
C PRO A 52 9.54 -17.25 -4.66
N GLU A 53 9.24 -18.15 -3.72
CA GLU A 53 8.13 -19.09 -3.89
C GLU A 53 6.77 -18.35 -3.85
N LEU A 54 6.55 -17.45 -2.87
CA LEU A 54 5.33 -16.67 -2.81
C LEU A 54 5.18 -15.76 -4.03
N TRP A 55 6.27 -15.09 -4.43
CA TRP A 55 6.21 -14.16 -5.56
C TRP A 55 5.95 -14.91 -6.88
N ARG A 56 6.52 -16.08 -7.07
CA ARG A 56 6.22 -16.96 -8.23
C ARG A 56 4.72 -17.30 -8.26
N GLU A 57 4.15 -17.77 -7.14
CA GLU A 57 2.74 -18.12 -7.06
C GLU A 57 1.80 -16.93 -7.38
N ILE A 58 2.18 -15.72 -6.99
CA ILE A 58 1.46 -14.48 -7.29
C ILE A 58 1.56 -14.16 -8.79
N ARG A 59 2.73 -14.29 -9.38
CA ARG A 59 2.97 -14.09 -10.81
C ARG A 59 2.21 -15.09 -11.69
N ASP A 60 2.26 -16.35 -11.32
CA ASP A 60 1.61 -17.45 -12.07
C ASP A 60 0.08 -17.28 -12.12
N ARG A 61 -0.51 -16.53 -11.18
CA ARG A 61 -1.93 -16.14 -11.17
C ARG A 61 -2.22 -14.85 -11.93
N GLY A 62 -1.19 -14.16 -12.45
CA GLY A 62 -1.33 -12.89 -13.16
C GLY A 62 -1.73 -11.70 -12.28
N TRP A 63 -1.61 -11.83 -10.96
CA TRP A 63 -2.06 -10.77 -10.03
C TRP A 63 -1.30 -9.45 -10.11
N PRO A 64 0.01 -9.41 -10.45
CA PRO A 64 0.68 -8.13 -10.67
C PRO A 64 0.04 -7.28 -11.78
N GLY A 65 -0.62 -7.93 -12.76
CA GLY A 65 -1.29 -7.31 -13.90
C GLY A 65 -2.74 -6.86 -13.65
N LEU A 66 -3.30 -6.99 -12.44
CA LEU A 66 -4.70 -6.68 -12.16
C LEU A 66 -5.11 -5.23 -12.47
N LEU A 67 -4.17 -4.27 -12.34
CA LEU A 67 -4.38 -2.84 -12.66
C LEU A 67 -3.78 -2.42 -13.99
N VAL A 68 -3.15 -3.33 -14.71
CA VAL A 68 -2.53 -3.04 -16.00
C VAL A 68 -3.55 -3.24 -17.13
N PRO A 69 -3.64 -2.33 -18.11
CA PRO A 69 -4.49 -2.51 -19.29
C PRO A 69 -4.17 -3.79 -20.08
N SER A 70 -5.18 -4.41 -20.67
CA SER A 70 -5.04 -5.66 -21.45
C SER A 70 -4.12 -5.49 -22.67
N ALA A 71 -4.06 -4.28 -23.24
CA ALA A 71 -3.13 -3.94 -24.31
C ALA A 71 -1.65 -4.13 -23.95
N HIS A 72 -1.33 -4.13 -22.66
CA HIS A 72 0.01 -4.32 -22.11
C HIS A 72 0.13 -5.60 -21.26
N GLY A 73 -0.67 -6.63 -21.57
CA GLY A 73 -0.60 -7.93 -20.90
C GLY A 73 -1.27 -8.00 -19.52
N GLY A 74 -1.97 -6.96 -19.10
CA GLY A 74 -2.75 -6.98 -17.86
C GLY A 74 -4.10 -7.70 -18.00
N SER A 75 -4.78 -7.90 -16.89
CA SER A 75 -6.07 -8.58 -16.83
C SER A 75 -7.27 -7.61 -16.71
N GLU A 76 -7.01 -6.31 -16.53
CA GLU A 76 -8.05 -5.31 -16.22
C GLU A 76 -8.98 -5.74 -15.07
N GLY A 77 -8.43 -6.48 -14.11
CA GLY A 77 -9.18 -6.99 -12.96
C GLY A 77 -9.66 -5.91 -11.99
N GLY A 78 -9.08 -4.73 -12.10
CA GLY A 78 -9.44 -3.54 -11.33
C GLY A 78 -8.84 -3.47 -9.94
N LEU A 79 -9.02 -2.30 -9.31
CA LEU A 79 -8.50 -2.01 -7.99
C LEU A 79 -9.20 -2.85 -6.90
N LEU A 80 -10.49 -3.16 -7.06
CA LEU A 80 -11.21 -4.01 -6.12
C LEU A 80 -10.59 -5.40 -6.03
N SER A 81 -10.19 -5.98 -7.16
CA SER A 81 -9.49 -7.28 -7.18
C SER A 81 -8.16 -7.23 -6.45
N TYR A 82 -7.39 -6.16 -6.68
CA TYR A 82 -6.11 -5.97 -6.02
C TYR A 82 -6.28 -5.77 -4.49
N VAL A 83 -7.28 -4.98 -4.08
CA VAL A 83 -7.65 -4.75 -2.67
C VAL A 83 -8.00 -6.07 -1.98
N VAL A 84 -8.85 -6.88 -2.60
CA VAL A 84 -9.30 -8.17 -2.05
C VAL A 84 -8.14 -9.15 -1.90
N MET A 85 -7.27 -9.25 -2.90
CA MET A 85 -6.07 -10.08 -2.86
C MET A 85 -5.13 -9.66 -1.72
N MET A 86 -4.83 -8.35 -1.63
CA MET A 86 -3.92 -7.83 -0.60
C MET A 86 -4.46 -8.00 0.82
N GLU A 87 -5.78 -7.80 1.01
CA GLU A 87 -6.43 -8.05 2.30
C GLU A 87 -6.33 -9.52 2.71
N ALA A 88 -6.63 -10.44 1.79
CA ALA A 88 -6.60 -11.87 2.06
C ALA A 88 -5.19 -12.36 2.44
N LEU A 89 -4.15 -11.94 1.72
CA LEU A 89 -2.76 -12.25 2.05
C LEU A 89 -2.36 -11.66 3.41
N ALA A 90 -2.70 -10.41 3.67
CA ALA A 90 -2.38 -9.74 4.93
C ALA A 90 -3.10 -10.35 6.14
N ALA A 91 -4.27 -10.97 5.95
CA ALA A 91 -4.98 -11.72 7.00
C ALA A 91 -4.24 -12.97 7.48
N SER A 92 -3.18 -13.39 6.76
CA SER A 92 -2.21 -14.41 7.18
C SER A 92 -0.81 -13.82 7.45
N ASN A 93 -0.72 -12.52 7.67
CA ASN A 93 0.53 -11.79 7.93
C ASN A 93 1.54 -11.83 6.75
N LEU A 94 1.06 -12.02 5.52
CA LEU A 94 1.86 -11.91 4.31
C LEU A 94 1.74 -10.48 3.77
N ILE A 95 2.71 -9.64 4.08
CA ILE A 95 2.70 -8.21 3.75
C ILE A 95 3.59 -7.96 2.54
N LEU A 96 3.03 -7.38 1.49
CA LEU A 96 3.69 -7.15 0.20
C LEU A 96 3.66 -5.65 -0.14
N TRP A 97 4.68 -4.90 0.29
CA TRP A 97 4.73 -3.45 0.07
C TRP A 97 5.14 -3.06 -1.35
N MET A 98 6.15 -3.71 -1.93
CA MET A 98 6.63 -3.37 -3.28
C MET A 98 5.56 -3.52 -4.37
N PRO A 99 4.70 -4.56 -4.35
CA PRO A 99 3.55 -4.63 -5.23
C PRO A 99 2.58 -3.44 -5.12
N VAL A 100 2.37 -2.87 -3.92
CA VAL A 100 1.55 -1.67 -3.74
C VAL A 100 2.14 -0.48 -4.48
N LEU A 101 3.42 -0.20 -4.28
CA LEU A 101 4.11 0.92 -4.95
C LEU A 101 4.13 0.73 -6.47
N THR A 102 4.50 -0.49 -6.91
CA THR A 102 4.60 -0.81 -8.34
C THR A 102 3.25 -0.70 -9.04
N ALA A 103 2.17 -1.21 -8.43
CA ALA A 103 0.82 -1.09 -8.98
C ALA A 103 0.37 0.37 -9.07
N ALA A 104 0.64 1.18 -8.04
CA ALA A 104 0.26 2.59 -8.03
C ALA A 104 1.06 3.41 -9.06
N ILE A 105 2.36 3.14 -9.22
CA ILE A 105 3.20 3.76 -10.26
C ILE A 105 2.75 3.28 -11.66
N GLY A 106 2.48 1.99 -11.83
CA GLY A 106 1.99 1.42 -13.08
C GLY A 106 0.69 2.06 -13.53
N HIS A 107 -0.25 2.28 -12.61
CA HIS A 107 -1.48 2.99 -12.91
C HIS A 107 -1.20 4.45 -13.33
N ALA A 108 -0.31 5.16 -12.63
CA ALA A 108 0.07 6.52 -13.03
C ALA A 108 0.73 6.56 -14.41
N ILE A 109 1.54 5.57 -14.78
CA ILE A 109 2.11 5.44 -16.12
C ILE A 109 0.99 5.23 -17.15
N ALA A 110 0.02 4.36 -16.88
CA ALA A 110 -1.09 4.09 -17.78
C ALA A 110 -1.96 5.34 -18.01
N GLU A 111 -2.16 6.19 -17.00
CA GLU A 111 -3.01 7.39 -17.06
C GLU A 111 -2.33 8.59 -17.74
N VAL A 112 -1.06 8.83 -17.44
CA VAL A 112 -0.38 10.08 -17.87
C VAL A 112 0.98 9.83 -18.49
N GLY A 113 1.46 8.60 -18.57
CA GLY A 113 2.74 8.26 -19.17
C GLY A 113 2.74 8.40 -20.68
N PRO A 114 3.86 8.79 -21.29
CA PRO A 114 3.98 8.73 -22.75
C PRO A 114 4.00 7.26 -23.22
N GLU A 115 3.63 7.04 -24.49
CA GLU A 115 3.50 5.70 -25.09
C GLU A 115 4.72 4.81 -24.84
N HIS A 116 5.93 5.35 -25.03
CA HIS A 116 7.17 4.59 -24.80
C HIS A 116 7.37 4.16 -23.33
N ALA A 117 6.83 4.90 -22.37
CA ALA A 117 6.87 4.50 -20.97
C ALA A 117 5.85 3.40 -20.67
N CYS A 118 4.67 3.48 -21.29
CA CYS A 118 3.66 2.42 -21.22
C CYS A 118 4.22 1.11 -21.79
N ASP A 119 4.78 1.14 -23.02
CA ASP A 119 5.36 -0.03 -23.69
C ASP A 119 6.51 -0.66 -22.91
N ARG A 120 7.34 0.19 -22.28
CA ARG A 120 8.51 -0.30 -21.53
C ARG A 120 8.15 -0.94 -20.18
N TRP A 121 7.19 -0.37 -19.47
CA TRP A 121 6.99 -0.72 -18.06
C TRP A 121 5.76 -1.57 -17.81
N LEU A 122 4.65 -1.35 -18.51
CA LEU A 122 3.38 -1.97 -18.14
C LEU A 122 3.38 -3.48 -18.31
N GLU A 123 3.95 -4.02 -19.40
CA GLU A 123 4.07 -5.46 -19.61
C GLU A 123 4.92 -6.13 -18.52
N ARG A 124 6.01 -5.50 -18.14
CA ARG A 124 6.93 -6.00 -17.10
C ARG A 124 6.33 -5.91 -15.69
N ILE A 125 5.48 -4.91 -15.45
CA ILE A 125 4.66 -4.82 -14.23
C ILE A 125 3.64 -5.96 -14.23
N ALA A 126 2.92 -6.15 -15.34
CA ALA A 126 1.89 -7.19 -15.46
C ALA A 126 2.45 -8.60 -15.25
N SER A 127 3.65 -8.87 -15.77
CA SER A 127 4.36 -10.16 -15.57
C SER A 127 4.99 -10.30 -14.17
N GLY A 128 5.06 -9.23 -13.39
CA GLY A 128 5.74 -9.20 -12.10
C GLY A 128 7.26 -9.34 -12.18
N GLU A 129 7.86 -8.97 -13.32
CA GLU A 129 9.32 -9.01 -13.53
C GLU A 129 10.02 -7.82 -12.90
N THR A 130 9.33 -6.71 -12.69
CA THR A 130 9.93 -5.48 -12.19
C THR A 130 9.20 -4.94 -10.97
N PHE A 131 9.97 -4.30 -10.10
CA PHE A 131 9.46 -3.41 -9.06
C PHE A 131 9.91 -1.99 -9.32
N LEU A 132 9.06 -1.05 -8.93
CA LEU A 132 9.30 0.39 -9.03
C LEU A 132 9.16 1.01 -7.65
N ALA A 133 10.04 1.95 -7.31
CA ALA A 133 9.99 2.72 -6.08
C ALA A 133 9.64 4.19 -6.34
N LEU A 134 9.19 4.90 -5.31
CA LEU A 134 8.82 6.31 -5.40
C LEU A 134 9.58 7.14 -4.37
N ALA A 135 10.24 8.20 -4.81
CA ALA A 135 11.01 9.13 -4.00
C ALA A 135 10.39 10.54 -4.00
N VAL A 136 9.62 10.87 -2.95
CA VAL A 136 8.93 12.16 -2.78
C VAL A 136 9.41 12.89 -1.52
N THR A 137 9.41 12.20 -0.38
CA THR A 137 9.62 12.78 0.94
C THR A 137 11.05 13.33 1.13
N GLU A 138 11.14 14.54 1.69
CA GLU A 138 12.41 15.21 2.02
C GLU A 138 12.42 15.63 3.50
N PRO A 139 13.58 15.95 4.11
CA PRO A 139 13.65 16.31 5.53
C PRO A 139 12.74 17.46 5.94
N GLN A 140 12.55 18.45 5.05
CA GLN A 140 11.69 19.63 5.27
C GLN A 140 10.29 19.49 4.66
N CYS A 141 9.99 18.35 4.00
CA CYS A 141 8.83 18.16 3.16
C CYS A 141 8.32 16.69 3.26
N GLY A 142 7.46 16.45 4.24
CA GLY A 142 6.70 15.21 4.32
C GLY A 142 5.48 15.28 3.39
N HIS A 143 4.33 15.64 3.96
CA HIS A 143 3.06 15.67 3.20
C HIS A 143 2.86 16.95 2.37
N ASN A 144 3.57 18.02 2.67
CA ASN A 144 3.52 19.24 1.86
C ASN A 144 4.57 19.18 0.75
N VAL A 145 4.26 18.47 -0.33
CA VAL A 145 5.14 18.28 -1.49
C VAL A 145 5.56 19.59 -2.17
N PHE A 146 4.77 20.67 -1.99
CA PHE A 146 5.10 22.00 -2.52
C PHE A 146 6.37 22.62 -1.88
N ARG A 147 6.86 22.06 -0.78
CA ARG A 147 8.12 22.46 -0.14
C ARG A 147 9.33 21.66 -0.60
N SER A 148 9.16 20.77 -1.58
CA SER A 148 10.27 19.99 -2.14
C SER A 148 11.38 20.91 -2.65
N LYS A 149 12.63 20.55 -2.36
CA LYS A 149 13.84 21.26 -2.79
C LYS A 149 14.66 20.46 -3.81
N THR A 150 14.46 19.15 -3.89
CA THR A 150 15.07 18.33 -4.95
C THR A 150 14.68 18.92 -6.29
N THR A 151 15.65 19.18 -7.16
CA THR A 151 15.44 19.74 -8.49
C THR A 151 15.56 18.66 -9.55
N VAL A 152 14.72 18.76 -10.57
CA VAL A 152 14.81 18.03 -11.84
C VAL A 152 14.91 19.09 -12.93
N ARG A 153 16.09 19.29 -13.48
CA ARG A 153 16.37 20.32 -14.48
C ARG A 153 16.63 19.67 -15.82
N ARG A 154 15.93 20.12 -16.85
CA ARG A 154 16.20 19.70 -18.21
C ARG A 154 17.45 20.35 -18.73
N GLU A 155 18.34 19.56 -19.30
CA GLU A 155 19.42 19.95 -20.21
C GLU A 155 19.02 19.60 -21.66
N ASP A 156 19.92 19.73 -22.61
CA ASP A 156 19.60 19.55 -24.03
C ASP A 156 18.98 18.16 -24.32
N ASP A 157 19.59 17.08 -23.85
CA ASP A 157 19.23 15.69 -24.18
C ASP A 157 18.99 14.78 -22.94
N HIS A 158 19.03 15.34 -21.72
CA HIS A 158 18.82 14.61 -20.47
C HIS A 158 18.23 15.50 -19.37
N PHE A 159 17.85 14.88 -18.25
CA PHE A 159 17.54 15.59 -17.00
C PHE A 159 18.70 15.47 -16.02
N VAL A 160 18.96 16.53 -15.25
CA VAL A 160 19.91 16.55 -14.14
C VAL A 160 19.14 16.70 -12.83
N ILE A 161 19.42 15.81 -11.89
CA ILE A 161 18.74 15.74 -10.59
C ILE A 161 19.73 16.09 -9.49
N ASN A 162 19.32 17.02 -8.62
CA ASN A 162 20.08 17.42 -7.43
C ASN A 162 19.13 17.50 -6.22
N GLY A 163 19.56 16.96 -5.09
CA GLY A 163 18.79 17.06 -3.85
C GLY A 163 18.88 15.84 -2.95
N LEU A 164 17.90 15.70 -2.05
CA LEU A 164 17.86 14.64 -1.06
C LEU A 164 16.43 14.15 -0.83
N LYS A 165 16.23 12.85 -0.89
CA LYS A 165 15.00 12.16 -0.49
C LYS A 165 15.26 11.41 0.81
N ALA A 166 14.45 11.73 1.84
CA ALA A 166 14.73 11.34 3.21
C ALA A 166 14.32 9.90 3.55
N VAL A 167 13.24 9.43 2.96
CA VAL A 167 12.70 8.08 3.19
C VAL A 167 12.12 7.57 1.88
N THR A 168 12.73 6.52 1.34
CA THR A 168 12.31 5.88 0.10
C THR A 168 12.29 4.38 0.33
N SER A 169 11.14 3.75 0.14
CA SER A 169 10.95 2.31 0.37
C SER A 169 11.50 1.49 -0.79
N GLY A 170 12.22 0.42 -0.48
CA GLY A 170 12.53 -0.68 -1.42
C GLY A 170 13.39 -0.31 -2.62
N THR A 171 14.29 0.67 -2.49
CA THR A 171 15.19 1.04 -3.60
C THR A 171 16.25 -0.02 -3.90
N ASP A 172 16.42 -0.98 -3.04
CA ASP A 172 17.25 -2.17 -3.23
C ASP A 172 16.54 -3.28 -4.01
N LEU A 173 15.21 -3.22 -4.08
CA LEU A 173 14.33 -4.14 -4.82
C LEU A 173 13.90 -3.56 -6.17
N ALA A 174 13.92 -2.24 -6.30
CA ALA A 174 13.38 -1.54 -7.44
C ALA A 174 14.39 -1.43 -8.58
N GLU A 175 13.93 -1.69 -9.81
CA GLU A 175 14.73 -1.47 -11.02
C GLU A 175 14.85 0.03 -11.35
N ARG A 176 13.82 0.80 -11.00
CA ARG A 176 13.81 2.27 -11.15
C ARG A 176 13.15 2.93 -9.95
N VAL A 177 13.62 4.12 -9.68
CA VAL A 177 13.01 5.01 -8.67
C VAL A 177 12.38 6.19 -9.39
N LEU A 178 11.06 6.37 -9.23
CA LEU A 178 10.36 7.56 -9.71
C LEU A 178 10.64 8.73 -8.78
N VAL A 179 11.42 9.67 -9.21
CA VAL A 179 11.82 10.86 -8.43
C VAL A 179 10.89 12.01 -8.74
N PHE A 180 10.25 12.55 -7.71
CA PHE A 180 9.49 13.78 -7.79
C PHE A 180 10.39 14.97 -7.41
N GLY A 181 10.59 15.91 -8.33
CA GLY A 181 11.44 17.07 -8.11
C GLY A 181 10.87 18.35 -8.68
N ARG A 182 11.38 19.48 -8.19
CA ARG A 182 11.00 20.82 -8.63
C ARG A 182 11.72 21.17 -9.92
N VAL A 183 11.00 21.73 -10.87
CA VAL A 183 11.58 22.38 -12.02
C VAL A 183 11.99 23.79 -11.61
N PRO A 184 13.28 24.17 -11.72
CA PRO A 184 13.68 25.57 -11.54
C PRO A 184 12.97 26.44 -12.59
N GLY A 185 12.38 27.54 -12.16
CA GLY A 185 11.75 28.50 -13.09
C GLY A 185 12.86 29.17 -13.94
N ASN A 186 12.83 28.92 -15.25
CA ASN A 186 13.64 29.62 -16.23
C ASN A 186 12.72 30.51 -17.12
N GLU A 187 13.31 31.47 -17.82
CA GLU A 187 12.56 32.26 -18.80
C GLU A 187 11.88 31.33 -19.81
N GLY A 188 10.54 31.28 -19.82
CA GLY A 188 9.73 30.43 -20.70
C GLY A 188 9.30 29.06 -20.13
N THR A 189 9.80 28.62 -18.96
CA THR A 189 9.35 27.38 -18.30
C THR A 189 8.60 27.73 -17.01
N PRO A 190 7.30 27.37 -16.87
CA PRO A 190 6.59 27.61 -15.63
C PRO A 190 7.24 26.86 -14.47
N PRO A 191 7.28 27.43 -13.24
CA PRO A 191 7.69 26.70 -12.07
C PRO A 191 6.68 25.55 -11.83
N GLY A 192 7.19 24.34 -11.64
CA GLY A 192 6.34 23.16 -11.46
C GLY A 192 7.11 22.02 -10.82
N PHE A 193 6.59 20.83 -10.97
CA PHE A 193 7.22 19.59 -10.55
C PHE A 193 7.27 18.62 -11.71
N THR A 194 8.32 17.83 -11.77
CA THR A 194 8.52 16.81 -12.79
C THR A 194 8.81 15.48 -12.11
N THR A 195 8.33 14.40 -12.69
CA THR A 195 8.58 13.03 -12.27
C THR A 195 9.41 12.32 -13.32
N VAL A 196 10.57 11.80 -12.92
CA VAL A 196 11.47 11.06 -13.81
C VAL A 196 11.94 9.78 -13.14
N PHE A 197 12.13 8.73 -13.93
CA PHE A 197 12.80 7.54 -13.46
C PHE A 197 14.31 7.71 -13.41
N VAL A 198 14.93 7.13 -12.39
CA VAL A 198 16.38 6.97 -12.30
C VAL A 198 16.70 5.52 -11.95
N ASP A 199 17.84 5.05 -12.44
CA ASP A 199 18.44 3.82 -11.96
C ASP A 199 19.02 4.08 -10.55
N PRO A 200 18.62 3.33 -9.50
CA PRO A 200 19.10 3.58 -8.14
C PRO A 200 20.63 3.41 -7.97
N ASP A 201 21.30 2.79 -8.95
CA ASP A 201 22.74 2.56 -8.95
C ASP A 201 23.47 3.54 -9.89
N SER A 202 22.79 4.57 -10.42
CA SER A 202 23.40 5.60 -11.27
C SER A 202 24.52 6.35 -10.55
N PRO A 203 25.58 6.75 -11.27
CA PRO A 203 26.59 7.66 -10.74
C PRO A 203 25.97 8.93 -10.15
N GLY A 204 26.48 9.39 -9.00
CA GLY A 204 25.97 10.58 -8.32
C GLY A 204 24.83 10.28 -7.31
N ILE A 205 24.31 9.04 -7.26
CA ILE A 205 23.38 8.62 -6.22
C ILE A 205 24.15 8.03 -5.04
N GLU A 206 23.95 8.62 -3.87
CA GLU A 206 24.31 8.01 -2.59
C GLU A 206 23.07 7.43 -1.95
N ARG A 207 23.06 6.10 -1.74
CA ARG A 207 21.96 5.34 -1.13
C ARG A 207 22.38 4.83 0.25
N VAL A 208 21.72 5.32 1.30
CA VAL A 208 21.99 4.95 2.69
C VAL A 208 20.78 4.26 3.28
N GLU A 209 20.92 3.00 3.73
CA GLU A 209 19.88 2.29 4.44
C GLU A 209 19.59 2.95 5.81
N LEU A 210 18.33 3.17 6.11
CA LEU A 210 17.87 3.71 7.38
C LEU A 210 17.57 2.56 8.35
N PRO A 211 18.10 2.58 9.57
CA PRO A 211 17.89 1.52 10.56
C PRO A 211 16.47 1.59 11.18
N MET A 212 15.46 1.45 10.34
CA MET A 212 14.06 1.52 10.74
C MET A 212 13.61 0.23 11.43
N ARG A 213 12.75 0.37 12.45
CA ARG A 213 12.04 -0.76 13.06
C ARG A 213 10.72 -1.08 12.35
N TRP A 214 10.29 -0.24 11.45
CA TRP A 214 9.15 -0.49 10.58
C TRP A 214 9.53 -1.52 9.51
N ARG A 215 8.83 -2.64 9.49
CA ARG A 215 9.14 -3.81 8.65
C ARG A 215 7.93 -4.24 7.81
N GLU A 216 7.31 -3.29 7.14
CA GLU A 216 6.14 -3.53 6.30
C GLU A 216 6.56 -3.96 4.88
N GLY A 217 7.47 -4.93 4.78
CA GLY A 217 7.82 -5.58 3.52
C GLY A 217 8.83 -4.88 2.62
N ALA A 218 9.51 -3.80 3.08
CA ALA A 218 10.58 -3.14 2.34
C ALA A 218 11.54 -2.37 3.27
N ARG A 219 12.84 -2.41 2.95
CA ARG A 219 13.84 -1.54 3.58
C ARG A 219 13.59 -0.09 3.22
N GLN A 220 14.06 0.82 4.07
CA GLN A 220 13.94 2.25 3.87
C GLN A 220 15.31 2.88 3.61
N PHE A 221 15.38 3.79 2.66
CA PHE A 221 16.64 4.42 2.25
C PHE A 221 16.51 5.94 2.21
N GLN A 222 17.62 6.61 2.53
CA GLN A 222 17.86 7.98 2.14
C GLN A 222 18.60 7.97 0.81
N LEU A 223 18.18 8.82 -0.12
CA LEU A 223 18.84 9.01 -1.42
C LEU A 223 19.32 10.44 -1.52
N THR A 224 20.63 10.62 -1.80
CA THR A 224 21.21 11.91 -2.15
C THR A 224 21.57 11.90 -3.63
N PHE A 225 21.19 12.95 -4.35
CA PHE A 225 21.41 13.12 -5.77
C PHE A 225 22.41 14.28 -5.99
N ASN A 226 23.54 13.98 -6.61
CA ASN A 226 24.61 14.94 -6.93
C ASN A 226 24.85 14.88 -8.43
N ASP A 227 24.25 15.82 -9.17
CA ASP A 227 24.28 15.92 -10.63
C ASP A 227 23.98 14.58 -11.33
N VAL A 228 22.91 13.91 -10.88
CA VAL A 228 22.48 12.64 -11.44
C VAL A 228 21.79 12.86 -12.77
N GLU A 229 22.34 12.27 -13.82
CA GLU A 229 21.78 12.36 -15.17
C GLU A 229 20.81 11.21 -15.44
N THR A 230 19.69 11.54 -16.11
CA THR A 230 18.74 10.54 -16.61
C THR A 230 18.20 10.96 -17.98
N PRO A 231 18.04 10.03 -18.95
CA PRO A 231 17.57 10.35 -20.28
C PRO A 231 16.17 10.99 -20.31
N LEU A 232 15.88 11.80 -21.34
CA LEU A 232 14.57 12.46 -21.48
C LEU A 232 13.40 11.47 -21.58
N ASN A 233 13.61 10.27 -22.09
CA ASN A 233 12.60 9.22 -22.19
C ASN A 233 12.29 8.52 -20.87
N GLU A 234 12.94 8.89 -19.77
CA GLU A 234 12.60 8.45 -18.41
C GLU A 234 11.56 9.38 -17.73
N LEU A 235 11.05 10.39 -18.45
CA LEU A 235 9.97 11.27 -18.00
C LEU A 235 8.67 10.49 -17.86
N VAL A 236 7.98 10.66 -16.74
CA VAL A 236 6.61 10.14 -16.51
C VAL A 236 5.64 11.32 -16.43
N GLY A 237 4.67 11.34 -17.34
CA GLY A 237 3.80 12.49 -17.53
C GLY A 237 4.45 13.57 -18.38
N ALA A 238 4.24 14.84 -18.03
CA ALA A 238 4.81 15.98 -18.73
C ALA A 238 5.69 16.84 -17.80
N GLU A 239 6.67 17.51 -18.39
CA GLU A 239 7.55 18.44 -17.65
C GLU A 239 6.73 19.53 -16.97
N ALA A 240 7.08 19.88 -15.75
CA ALA A 240 6.37 20.80 -14.86
C ALA A 240 4.94 20.37 -14.44
N GLN A 241 4.49 19.17 -14.81
CA GLN A 241 3.16 18.62 -14.49
C GLN A 241 3.22 17.37 -13.59
N GLY A 242 4.31 17.13 -12.87
CA GLY A 242 4.53 15.92 -12.04
C GLY A 242 3.46 15.69 -10.96
N LEU A 243 2.72 16.71 -10.54
CA LEU A 243 1.58 16.54 -9.64
C LEU A 243 0.44 15.73 -10.30
N LEU A 244 0.27 15.80 -11.61
CA LEU A 244 -0.72 15.01 -12.34
C LEU A 244 -0.35 13.52 -12.37
N ALA A 245 0.94 13.18 -12.32
CA ALA A 245 1.39 11.81 -12.17
C ALA A 245 1.21 11.27 -10.74
N LEU A 246 1.41 12.12 -9.72
CA LEU A 246 1.21 11.71 -8.32
C LEU A 246 -0.26 11.57 -7.93
N TRP A 247 -1.17 12.27 -8.57
CA TRP A 247 -2.58 12.28 -8.17
C TRP A 247 -3.25 10.90 -8.32
N PRO A 248 -3.20 10.21 -9.48
CA PRO A 248 -3.73 8.86 -9.63
C PRO A 248 -3.05 7.86 -8.67
N PHE A 249 -1.72 7.93 -8.55
CA PHE A 249 -0.93 7.13 -7.62
C PHE A 249 -1.50 7.15 -6.20
N THR A 250 -1.85 8.33 -5.67
CA THR A 250 -2.24 8.47 -4.25
C THR A 250 -3.53 7.73 -3.89
N HIS A 251 -4.46 7.55 -4.81
CA HIS A 251 -5.72 6.83 -4.56
C HIS A 251 -5.47 5.34 -4.43
N ILE A 252 -4.68 4.79 -5.37
CA ILE A 252 -4.27 3.38 -5.38
C ILE A 252 -3.51 3.05 -4.09
N GLU A 253 -2.47 3.82 -3.78
CA GLU A 253 -1.65 3.62 -2.59
C GLU A 253 -2.50 3.61 -1.31
N ARG A 254 -3.41 4.58 -1.13
CA ARG A 254 -4.26 4.67 0.07
C ARG A 254 -5.21 3.50 0.21
N LEU A 255 -5.82 3.05 -0.88
CA LEU A 255 -6.78 1.94 -0.83
C LEU A 255 -6.07 0.59 -0.65
N LEU A 256 -4.91 0.38 -1.27
CA LEU A 256 -4.11 -0.83 -1.07
C LEU A 256 -3.51 -0.89 0.34
N THR A 257 -3.03 0.23 0.88
CA THR A 257 -2.57 0.26 2.28
C THR A 257 -3.71 0.07 3.27
N ALA A 258 -4.92 0.55 2.96
CA ALA A 258 -6.10 0.26 3.77
C ALA A 258 -6.45 -1.23 3.74
N ALA A 259 -6.34 -1.89 2.60
CA ALA A 259 -6.54 -3.34 2.47
C ALA A 259 -5.53 -4.13 3.32
N LEU A 260 -4.24 -3.79 3.24
CA LEU A 260 -3.19 -4.37 4.09
C LEU A 260 -3.52 -4.19 5.58
N ALA A 261 -3.94 -2.99 5.97
CA ALA A 261 -4.27 -2.68 7.35
C ALA A 261 -5.47 -3.49 7.87
N ILE A 262 -6.52 -3.66 7.05
CA ILE A 262 -7.68 -4.49 7.40
C ILE A 262 -7.29 -5.95 7.53
N GLY A 263 -6.55 -6.50 6.57
CA GLY A 263 -6.08 -7.88 6.61
C GLY A 263 -5.20 -8.13 7.85
N SER A 264 -4.27 -7.24 8.14
CA SER A 264 -3.42 -7.31 9.34
C SER A 264 -4.24 -7.19 10.64
N ALA A 265 -5.30 -6.38 10.68
CA ALA A 265 -6.21 -6.29 11.82
C ALA A 265 -6.97 -7.62 12.02
N ARG A 266 -7.43 -8.26 10.93
CA ARG A 266 -8.04 -9.60 10.96
C ARG A 266 -7.05 -10.63 11.51
N TYR A 267 -5.79 -10.60 11.09
CA TYR A 267 -4.75 -11.46 11.65
C TYR A 267 -4.58 -11.25 13.16
N CYS A 268 -4.48 -10.01 13.63
CA CYS A 268 -4.39 -9.68 15.06
C CYS A 268 -5.57 -10.25 15.85
N VAL A 269 -6.79 -10.05 15.36
CA VAL A 269 -8.01 -10.57 16.01
C VAL A 269 -8.01 -12.10 16.01
N SER A 270 -7.63 -12.75 14.93
CA SER A 270 -7.52 -14.22 14.83
C SER A 270 -6.54 -14.78 15.86
N ARG A 271 -5.34 -14.18 16.00
CA ARG A 271 -4.35 -14.59 17.01
C ARG A 271 -4.88 -14.42 18.44
N ALA A 272 -5.55 -13.30 18.70
CA ALA A 272 -6.19 -13.05 20.00
C ALA A 272 -7.32 -14.04 20.31
N LEU A 273 -8.15 -14.39 19.32
CA LEU A 273 -9.23 -15.38 19.46
C LEU A 273 -8.68 -16.77 19.77
N THR A 274 -7.65 -17.23 19.05
CA THR A 274 -6.99 -18.52 19.34
C THR A 274 -6.51 -18.54 20.79
N ARG A 275 -5.76 -17.51 21.20
CA ARG A 275 -5.27 -17.41 22.58
C ARG A 275 -6.40 -17.37 23.62
N ALA A 276 -7.45 -16.61 23.34
CA ALA A 276 -8.59 -16.48 24.24
C ALA A 276 -9.35 -17.81 24.44
N GLY A 277 -9.36 -18.65 23.41
CA GLY A 277 -9.97 -19.99 23.48
C GLY A 277 -9.12 -21.03 24.23
N GLU A 278 -7.80 -20.93 24.15
CA GLU A 278 -6.86 -21.93 24.71
C GLU A 278 -6.43 -21.61 26.15
N ARG A 279 -6.21 -20.33 26.47
CA ARG A 279 -5.65 -19.93 27.77
C ARG A 279 -6.70 -20.00 28.88
N THR A 280 -6.40 -20.76 29.92
CA THR A 280 -7.21 -20.83 31.15
C THR A 280 -6.49 -20.15 32.32
N ILE A 281 -7.27 -19.50 33.21
CA ILE A 281 -6.82 -18.91 34.47
C ILE A 281 -7.88 -19.20 35.55
N PHE A 282 -7.45 -19.40 36.79
CA PHE A 282 -8.34 -19.63 37.94
C PHE A 282 -9.39 -20.74 37.70
N GLY A 283 -8.97 -21.85 37.09
CA GLY A 283 -9.84 -23.00 36.77
C GLY A 283 -9.71 -23.47 35.33
N GLU A 284 -10.71 -24.19 34.82
CA GLU A 284 -10.70 -24.76 33.46
C GLU A 284 -11.33 -23.83 32.41
N ARG A 285 -11.87 -22.69 32.83
CA ARG A 285 -12.59 -21.79 31.93
C ARG A 285 -11.62 -20.95 31.11
N PRO A 286 -11.77 -20.88 29.76
CA PRO A 286 -10.92 -20.05 28.92
C PRO A 286 -11.06 -18.56 29.25
N ILE A 287 -10.00 -17.76 29.05
CA ILE A 287 -10.03 -16.30 29.25
C ILE A 287 -11.02 -15.61 28.30
N GLY A 288 -11.30 -16.22 27.15
CA GLY A 288 -12.32 -15.76 26.20
C GLY A 288 -13.75 -15.78 26.76
N ALA A 289 -13.99 -16.38 27.92
CA ALA A 289 -15.26 -16.30 28.62
C ALA A 289 -15.44 -14.99 29.42
N GLU A 290 -14.38 -14.18 29.57
CA GLU A 290 -14.41 -12.93 30.30
C GLU A 290 -14.85 -11.77 29.38
N GLN A 291 -15.80 -10.95 29.83
CA GLN A 291 -16.30 -9.79 29.05
C GLN A 291 -15.18 -8.78 28.69
N ALA A 292 -14.18 -8.64 29.57
CA ALA A 292 -13.02 -7.80 29.32
C ALA A 292 -12.20 -8.23 28.08
N ILE A 293 -12.31 -9.50 27.66
CA ILE A 293 -11.68 -10.03 26.44
C ILE A 293 -12.69 -10.05 25.28
N GLN A 294 -13.94 -10.47 25.55
CA GLN A 294 -14.98 -10.60 24.50
C GLN A 294 -15.36 -9.27 23.87
N HIS A 295 -15.62 -8.25 24.69
CA HIS A 295 -16.16 -6.97 24.20
C HIS A 295 -15.18 -6.24 23.27
N PRO A 296 -13.90 -6.09 23.58
CA PRO A 296 -12.93 -5.50 22.63
C PRO A 296 -12.85 -6.27 21.31
N LEU A 297 -12.77 -7.62 21.35
CA LEU A 297 -12.69 -8.44 20.15
C LEU A 297 -13.96 -8.35 19.30
N ALA A 298 -15.14 -8.36 19.91
CA ALA A 298 -16.41 -8.17 19.20
C ALA A 298 -16.52 -6.77 18.57
N SER A 299 -16.07 -5.72 19.29
CA SER A 299 -16.04 -4.35 18.77
C SER A 299 -15.07 -4.22 17.59
N LEU A 300 -13.88 -4.81 17.70
CA LEU A 300 -12.89 -4.84 16.61
C LEU A 300 -13.46 -5.53 15.38
N HIS A 301 -14.08 -6.70 15.54
CA HIS A 301 -14.68 -7.42 14.42
C HIS A 301 -15.76 -6.60 13.71
N ALA A 302 -16.66 -5.95 14.45
CA ALA A 302 -17.69 -5.09 13.87
C ALA A 302 -17.09 -3.90 13.09
N ARG A 303 -16.01 -3.30 13.62
CA ARG A 303 -15.30 -2.20 12.96
C ARG A 303 -14.53 -2.67 11.72
N ILE A 304 -13.96 -3.88 11.74
CA ILE A 304 -13.31 -4.52 10.59
C ILE A 304 -14.32 -4.61 9.44
N GLU A 305 -15.49 -5.21 9.68
CA GLU A 305 -16.51 -5.36 8.63
C GLU A 305 -16.99 -4.02 8.07
N ALA A 306 -17.23 -3.03 8.93
CA ALA A 306 -17.65 -1.70 8.49
C ALA A 306 -16.56 -1.00 7.64
N THR A 307 -15.28 -1.07 8.06
CA THR A 307 -14.17 -0.44 7.34
C THR A 307 -13.90 -1.16 6.01
N ARG A 308 -13.99 -2.48 6.00
CA ARG A 308 -13.85 -3.32 4.81
C ARG A 308 -14.86 -2.93 3.73
N LEU A 309 -16.13 -2.78 4.09
CA LEU A 309 -17.17 -2.33 3.16
C LEU A 309 -16.88 -0.94 2.58
N LEU A 310 -16.33 -0.02 3.36
CA LEU A 310 -15.93 1.30 2.87
C LEU A 310 -14.79 1.18 1.84
N VAL A 311 -13.77 0.37 2.12
CA VAL A 311 -12.63 0.16 1.20
C VAL A 311 -13.08 -0.49 -0.10
N TYR A 312 -13.90 -1.52 -0.01
CA TYR A 312 -14.44 -2.22 -1.18
C TYR A 312 -15.31 -1.30 -2.04
N ARG A 313 -16.17 -0.50 -1.42
CA ARG A 313 -16.98 0.49 -2.13
C ARG A 313 -16.11 1.52 -2.85
N ALA A 314 -15.07 2.04 -2.18
CA ALA A 314 -14.18 3.03 -2.77
C ALA A 314 -13.42 2.45 -3.97
N ALA A 315 -12.90 1.23 -3.85
CA ALA A 315 -12.22 0.51 -4.94
C ALA A 315 -13.17 0.22 -6.11
N HIS A 316 -14.38 -0.29 -5.84
CA HIS A 316 -15.39 -0.54 -6.86
C HIS A 316 -15.80 0.74 -7.60
N ARG A 317 -15.97 1.85 -6.88
CA ARG A 317 -16.30 3.15 -7.50
C ARG A 317 -15.15 3.70 -8.34
N PHE A 318 -13.93 3.47 -7.92
CA PHE A 318 -12.74 3.79 -8.72
C PHE A 318 -12.78 3.01 -10.05
N ASP A 319 -12.98 1.69 -10.01
CA ASP A 319 -13.07 0.82 -11.19
C ASP A 319 -14.24 1.20 -12.11
N ALA A 320 -15.34 1.71 -11.54
CA ALA A 320 -16.49 2.21 -12.29
C ALA A 320 -16.29 3.62 -12.89
N GLY A 321 -15.10 4.22 -12.78
CA GLY A 321 -14.81 5.56 -13.30
C GLY A 321 -15.55 6.69 -12.59
N ALA A 322 -15.82 6.53 -11.29
CA ALA A 322 -16.46 7.58 -10.48
C ALA A 322 -15.60 8.84 -10.40
N ASP A 323 -16.25 9.96 -10.09
CA ASP A 323 -15.57 11.26 -9.90
C ASP A 323 -14.34 11.13 -8.98
N THR A 324 -13.20 11.60 -9.47
CA THR A 324 -11.91 11.45 -8.81
C THR A 324 -11.87 12.11 -7.43
N MET A 325 -12.57 13.24 -7.24
CA MET A 325 -12.61 13.93 -5.94
C MET A 325 -13.45 13.15 -4.92
N ALA A 326 -14.54 12.51 -5.38
CA ALA A 326 -15.35 11.65 -4.52
C ALA A 326 -14.58 10.40 -4.09
N VAL A 327 -13.86 9.75 -5.01
CA VAL A 327 -12.99 8.61 -4.69
C VAL A 327 -11.86 9.03 -3.75
N ALA A 328 -11.25 10.21 -3.95
CA ALA A 328 -10.23 10.74 -3.05
C ALA A 328 -10.76 10.92 -1.62
N GLY A 329 -12.00 11.40 -1.47
CA GLY A 329 -12.66 11.49 -0.16
C GLY A 329 -12.79 10.13 0.52
N GLU A 330 -13.26 9.13 -0.20
CA GLU A 330 -13.41 7.76 0.30
C GLU A 330 -12.06 7.10 0.61
N ALA A 331 -11.05 7.28 -0.24
CA ALA A 331 -9.70 6.75 -0.01
C ALA A 331 -9.05 7.35 1.26
N ASN A 332 -9.26 8.65 1.54
CA ASN A 332 -8.80 9.27 2.77
C ASN A 332 -9.53 8.72 4.00
N MET A 333 -10.86 8.55 3.94
CA MET A 333 -11.63 7.93 5.02
C MET A 333 -11.22 6.47 5.25
N ALA A 334 -11.03 5.70 4.19
CA ALA A 334 -10.60 4.30 4.24
C ALA A 334 -9.23 4.16 4.91
N LYS A 335 -8.25 4.97 4.50
CA LYS A 335 -6.91 5.00 5.09
C LYS A 335 -6.94 5.41 6.56
N LEU A 336 -7.68 6.43 6.92
CA LEU A 336 -7.81 6.91 8.30
C LEU A 336 -8.35 5.81 9.22
N LEU A 337 -9.50 5.24 8.85
CA LEU A 337 -10.19 4.25 9.67
C LEU A 337 -9.43 2.93 9.76
N SER A 338 -8.83 2.46 8.66
CA SER A 338 -8.07 1.21 8.65
C SER A 338 -6.79 1.29 9.48
N ALA A 339 -6.08 2.42 9.46
CA ALA A 339 -4.89 2.62 10.27
C ALA A 339 -5.18 2.66 11.76
N ASP A 340 -6.26 3.33 12.18
CA ASP A 340 -6.72 3.32 13.57
C ASP A 340 -7.16 1.93 14.01
N LEU A 341 -7.91 1.25 13.16
CA LEU A 341 -8.39 -0.11 13.41
C LEU A 341 -7.23 -1.11 13.57
N LEU A 342 -6.24 -1.05 12.70
CA LEU A 342 -5.05 -1.92 12.79
C LEU A 342 -4.30 -1.68 14.09
N PHE A 343 -4.09 -0.43 14.48
CA PHE A 343 -3.40 -0.10 15.73
C PHE A 343 -4.16 -0.64 16.95
N ASP A 344 -5.48 -0.42 17.01
CA ASP A 344 -6.32 -0.92 18.10
C ASP A 344 -6.32 -2.47 18.13
N ALA A 345 -6.39 -3.13 16.97
CA ALA A 345 -6.37 -4.59 16.87
C ALA A 345 -5.03 -5.17 17.34
N ALA A 346 -3.91 -4.56 16.94
CA ALA A 346 -2.58 -4.96 17.36
C ALA A 346 -2.38 -4.79 18.88
N ASP A 347 -2.84 -3.66 19.45
CA ASP A 347 -2.75 -3.39 20.89
C ASP A 347 -3.55 -4.42 21.70
N HIS A 348 -4.79 -4.69 21.31
CA HIS A 348 -5.62 -5.70 21.96
C HIS A 348 -5.09 -7.13 21.78
N ALA A 349 -4.48 -7.45 20.65
CA ALA A 349 -3.84 -8.74 20.43
C ALA A 349 -2.62 -8.90 21.36
N MET A 350 -1.76 -7.88 21.45
CA MET A 350 -0.63 -7.85 22.39
C MET A 350 -1.08 -8.07 23.82
N GLN A 351 -2.15 -7.40 24.26
CA GLN A 351 -2.72 -7.54 25.60
C GLN A 351 -3.28 -8.95 25.85
N THR A 352 -3.99 -9.53 24.88
CA THR A 352 -4.62 -10.86 25.00
C THR A 352 -3.59 -11.99 25.02
N LEU A 353 -2.55 -11.88 24.17
CA LEU A 353 -1.43 -12.82 24.11
C LEU A 353 -0.53 -12.74 25.34
N GLY A 354 -0.45 -11.57 25.98
CA GLY A 354 0.41 -11.34 27.15
C GLY A 354 1.90 -11.51 26.81
N ALA A 355 2.65 -12.23 27.64
CA ALA A 355 4.08 -12.42 27.41
C ALA A 355 4.42 -13.09 26.07
N GLN A 356 3.53 -13.91 25.53
CA GLN A 356 3.72 -14.56 24.23
C GLN A 356 3.84 -13.55 23.09
N ALA A 357 3.15 -12.41 23.16
CA ALA A 357 3.22 -11.37 22.14
C ALA A 357 4.63 -10.75 21.98
N TRP A 358 5.47 -10.88 22.99
CA TRP A 358 6.84 -10.35 23.00
C TRP A 358 7.87 -11.35 22.49
N ASP A 359 7.46 -12.61 22.25
CA ASP A 359 8.30 -13.61 21.62
C ASP A 359 8.49 -13.25 20.15
N GLU A 360 9.73 -13.02 19.71
CA GLU A 360 10.04 -12.64 18.33
C GLU A 360 9.54 -13.67 17.31
N ARG A 361 9.41 -14.93 17.71
CA ARG A 361 8.89 -16.01 16.86
C ARG A 361 7.42 -15.81 16.47
N GLU A 362 6.66 -15.12 17.31
CA GLU A 362 5.25 -14.79 17.07
C GLU A 362 5.07 -13.63 16.09
N GLY A 363 6.07 -12.75 15.96
CA GLY A 363 6.05 -11.60 15.06
C GLY A 363 5.05 -10.50 15.43
N MET A 364 4.37 -10.61 16.57
CA MET A 364 3.35 -9.65 16.99
C MET A 364 3.92 -8.28 17.32
N ILE A 365 5.13 -8.22 17.89
CA ILE A 365 5.79 -6.94 18.20
C ILE A 365 6.15 -6.17 16.92
N ASP A 366 6.60 -6.86 15.88
CA ASP A 366 6.87 -6.24 14.58
C ASP A 366 5.59 -5.67 13.98
N LEU A 367 4.50 -6.43 14.03
CA LEU A 367 3.20 -5.99 13.53
C LEU A 367 2.62 -4.82 14.33
N TYR A 368 2.83 -4.78 15.66
CA TYR A 368 2.46 -3.64 16.50
C TYR A 368 3.20 -2.35 16.12
N LEU A 369 4.49 -2.46 15.83
CA LEU A 369 5.30 -1.32 15.37
C LEU A 369 4.84 -0.83 13.99
N ASP A 370 4.55 -1.74 13.07
CA ASP A 370 4.00 -1.42 11.75
C ASP A 370 2.61 -0.77 11.86
N ALA A 371 1.75 -1.30 12.73
CA ALA A 371 0.44 -0.73 13.02
C ALA A 371 0.54 0.73 13.53
N ARG A 372 1.56 1.02 14.35
CA ARG A 372 1.82 2.41 14.79
C ARG A 372 2.31 3.29 13.64
N ALA A 373 3.15 2.75 12.76
CA ALA A 373 3.66 3.48 11.59
C ALA A 373 2.53 3.78 10.58
N ALA A 374 1.57 2.87 10.40
CA ALA A 374 0.41 3.04 9.53
C ALA A 374 -0.41 4.30 9.82
N ARG A 375 -0.38 4.84 11.03
CA ARG A 375 -1.03 6.12 11.37
C ARG A 375 -0.31 7.34 10.78
N SER A 376 0.94 7.19 10.38
CA SER A 376 1.79 8.27 9.86
C SER A 376 2.07 8.13 8.36
N ALA A 377 2.06 6.92 7.82
CA ALA A 377 2.37 6.58 6.43
C ALA A 377 1.19 5.85 5.76
N PRO A 378 1.00 5.94 4.43
CA PRO A 378 1.70 6.82 3.49
C PRO A 378 1.35 8.30 3.67
N ILE A 379 0.24 8.61 4.34
CA ILE A 379 -0.12 9.96 4.79
C ILE A 379 -0.50 9.96 6.26
N SER A 380 -0.28 11.09 6.95
CA SER A 380 -0.68 11.21 8.36
C SER A 380 -2.21 11.31 8.49
N GLN A 381 -2.71 10.93 9.66
CA GLN A 381 -4.12 11.05 10.00
C GLN A 381 -4.60 12.51 9.90
N GLU A 382 -3.77 13.47 10.29
CA GLU A 382 -4.08 14.88 10.24
C GLU A 382 -4.28 15.36 8.81
N LEU A 383 -3.47 14.89 7.85
CA LEU A 383 -3.65 15.22 6.45
C LEU A 383 -4.94 14.62 5.88
N ALA A 384 -5.26 13.38 6.23
CA ALA A 384 -6.50 12.74 5.83
C ALA A 384 -7.72 13.50 6.42
N LEU A 385 -7.66 13.88 7.70
CA LEU A 385 -8.71 14.67 8.37
C LEU A 385 -8.88 16.06 7.74
N ASN A 386 -7.78 16.73 7.38
CA ASN A 386 -7.84 18.01 6.68
C ASN A 386 -8.54 17.86 5.32
N TYR A 387 -8.19 16.80 4.56
CA TYR A 387 -8.85 16.54 3.29
C TYR A 387 -10.36 16.32 3.45
N ILE A 388 -10.75 15.46 4.41
CA ILE A 388 -12.16 15.16 4.71
C ILE A 388 -12.90 16.44 5.11
N ALA A 389 -12.32 17.24 6.02
CA ALA A 389 -12.94 18.47 6.50
C ALA A 389 -13.18 19.48 5.35
N GLN A 390 -12.20 19.67 4.48
CA GLN A 390 -12.24 20.70 3.45
C GLN A 390 -13.00 20.25 2.20
N HIS A 391 -12.77 19.02 1.73
CA HIS A 391 -13.29 18.58 0.43
C HIS A 391 -14.51 17.67 0.52
N VAL A 392 -14.75 17.01 1.66
CA VAL A 392 -15.96 16.19 1.87
C VAL A 392 -17.03 16.97 2.62
N LEU A 393 -16.64 17.66 3.72
CA LEU A 393 -17.57 18.40 4.56
C LEU A 393 -17.73 19.87 4.15
N GLY A 394 -16.91 20.39 3.24
CA GLY A 394 -16.98 21.76 2.75
C GLY A 394 -16.56 22.82 3.78
N LEU A 395 -15.79 22.46 4.80
CA LEU A 395 -15.28 23.40 5.79
C LEU A 395 -14.19 24.29 5.19
N PRO A 396 -14.05 25.55 5.66
CA PRO A 396 -12.99 26.43 5.20
C PRO A 396 -11.60 25.83 5.45
N SER A 397 -10.66 26.11 4.53
CA SER A 397 -9.26 25.77 4.75
C SER A 397 -8.74 26.54 5.97
N HIS A 398 -7.92 25.88 6.78
CA HIS A 398 -7.27 26.51 7.93
C HIS A 398 -6.16 27.51 7.52
N ARG A 399 -5.93 27.71 6.22
CA ARG A 399 -5.02 28.72 5.63
C ARG A 399 -5.60 29.27 4.33
#